data_a955fe4f5170afb404aa713dbcdc1a60
#
_entry.id   a955fe4f5170afb404aa713dbcdc1a60
#
_cell.length_a   1.000
_cell.length_b   1.000
_cell.length_c   1.000
_cell.angle_alpha   90.00
_cell.angle_beta   90.00
_cell.angle_gamma   90.00
#
_symmetry.space_group_name_H-M   'P 1'
#
loop_
_entity.id
_entity.type
_entity.pdbx_description
1 polymer ?
#
loop_
_entity_poly.entity_id
_entity_poly.type
_entity_poly.pdbx_seq_one_letter_code
_entity_poly.pdbx_strand_id
1 'polypeptide(L)'
;MKRSLLMALVCVTPTALSAQLGELQVGAIASYGLRDPYRSGAGAVLGVAPGRLVYVGLRWIYYDGATTFNVRNRAQVFATDFDVQIPLRGGVLEMRPSIGLGMVQFVQRGGGTTGPVSGYSKEFFAAPGVALQLSAARVALIPELQYYFTGHSELTWPVHNKGLAFSARLVFLSEIRRIRR
;
A
#
# COMPACT_ATOMS: atom_id res chain seq x y z
N MET A 1 -7.76 -9.03 32.39
CA MET A 1 -8.44 -7.78 32.03
C MET A 1 -8.49 -7.68 30.51
N LYS A 2 -9.68 -7.86 29.91
CA LYS A 2 -9.90 -7.83 28.46
C LYS A 2 -9.89 -6.36 27.99
N ARG A 3 -8.87 -5.94 27.24
CA ARG A 3 -8.89 -4.66 26.53
C ARG A 3 -9.59 -4.85 25.19
N SER A 4 -10.86 -4.49 25.13
CA SER A 4 -11.62 -4.37 23.89
C SER A 4 -11.05 -3.16 23.14
N LEU A 5 -10.31 -3.43 22.08
CA LEU A 5 -9.87 -2.40 21.14
C LEU A 5 -11.10 -2.02 20.30
N LEU A 6 -11.67 -0.87 20.60
CA LEU A 6 -12.78 -0.27 19.88
C LEU A 6 -12.26 0.10 18.48
N MET A 7 -12.60 -0.72 17.50
CA MET A 7 -12.36 -0.46 16.09
C MET A 7 -13.33 0.64 15.67
N ALA A 8 -12.89 1.90 15.73
CA ALA A 8 -13.63 3.03 15.18
C ALA A 8 -13.63 2.87 13.65
N LEU A 9 -14.59 2.13 13.14
CA LEU A 9 -14.96 2.15 11.73
C LEU A 9 -15.52 3.55 11.46
N VAL A 10 -14.69 4.42 10.88
CA VAL A 10 -15.16 5.70 10.37
C VAL A 10 -16.08 5.37 9.19
N CYS A 11 -17.36 5.22 9.48
CA CYS A 11 -18.40 5.23 8.48
C CYS A 11 -18.47 6.64 7.91
N VAL A 12 -17.66 6.90 6.88
CA VAL A 12 -17.85 8.07 6.02
C VAL A 12 -19.21 7.87 5.35
N THR A 13 -20.22 8.54 5.86
CA THR A 13 -21.56 8.48 5.31
C THR A 13 -21.51 8.98 3.86
N PRO A 14 -22.08 8.24 2.89
CA PRO A 14 -21.97 8.55 1.47
C PRO A 14 -22.65 9.86 1.05
N THR A 15 -23.32 10.55 1.96
CA THR A 15 -24.08 11.78 1.67
C THR A 15 -23.22 13.03 1.41
N ALA A 16 -21.95 13.06 1.88
CA ALA A 16 -21.05 14.19 1.63
C ALA A 16 -20.21 14.05 0.35
N LEU A 17 -20.12 12.84 -0.21
CA LEU A 17 -19.32 12.55 -1.41
C LEU A 17 -20.06 12.83 -2.74
N SER A 18 -21.33 13.22 -2.71
CA SER A 18 -22.12 13.40 -3.95
C SER A 18 -21.76 14.64 -4.77
N ALA A 19 -20.84 15.49 -4.29
CA ALA A 19 -20.59 16.78 -4.94
C ALA A 19 -19.55 16.75 -6.07
N GLN A 20 -18.48 15.95 -6.00
CA GLN A 20 -17.43 15.89 -7.04
C GLN A 20 -16.55 14.63 -6.89
N LEU A 21 -17.05 13.47 -7.25
CA LEU A 21 -16.17 12.33 -7.49
C LEU A 21 -15.42 12.59 -8.79
N GLY A 22 -14.12 12.96 -8.70
CA GLY A 22 -13.31 13.31 -9.85
C GLY A 22 -12.88 12.11 -10.67
N GLU A 23 -12.17 11.17 -10.08
CA GLU A 23 -11.53 10.06 -10.79
C GLU A 23 -11.48 8.80 -9.95
N LEU A 24 -11.85 7.66 -10.53
CA LEU A 24 -11.63 6.33 -9.97
C LEU A 24 -10.35 5.75 -10.56
N GLN A 25 -9.49 5.20 -9.72
CA GLN A 25 -8.26 4.53 -10.09
C GLN A 25 -8.33 3.06 -9.67
N VAL A 26 -8.15 2.14 -10.61
CA VAL A 26 -8.09 0.69 -10.36
C VAL A 26 -6.88 0.14 -11.07
N GLY A 27 -6.07 -0.67 -10.41
CA GLY A 27 -4.88 -1.19 -11.07
C GLY A 27 -4.11 -2.22 -10.28
N ALA A 28 -2.96 -2.56 -10.85
CA ALA A 28 -1.97 -3.44 -10.27
C ALA A 28 -0.79 -2.65 -9.72
N ILE A 29 -0.09 -3.24 -8.76
CA ILE A 29 1.16 -2.71 -8.20
C ILE A 29 2.21 -3.81 -8.18
N ALA A 30 3.42 -3.46 -8.61
CA ALA A 30 4.63 -4.24 -8.36
C ALA A 30 5.51 -3.47 -7.38
N SER A 31 6.15 -4.16 -6.46
CA SER A 31 6.97 -3.53 -5.42
C SER A 31 8.24 -4.33 -5.16
N TYR A 32 9.33 -3.65 -4.85
CA TYR A 32 10.59 -4.23 -4.44
C TYR A 32 11.17 -3.46 -3.26
N GLY A 33 11.27 -4.14 -2.11
CA GLY A 33 11.92 -3.61 -0.93
C GLY A 33 13.38 -4.05 -0.83
N LEU A 34 14.23 -3.18 -0.32
CA LEU A 34 15.66 -3.47 -0.16
C LEU A 34 15.97 -4.43 0.99
N ARG A 35 14.99 -4.71 1.85
CA ARG A 35 15.16 -5.58 3.03
C ARG A 35 14.05 -6.63 3.10
N ASP A 36 14.39 -7.78 3.68
CA ASP A 36 13.43 -8.84 3.94
C ASP A 36 12.43 -8.43 5.02
N PRO A 37 11.15 -8.85 4.90
CA PRO A 37 10.58 -9.74 3.88
C PRO A 37 10.04 -9.04 2.64
N TYR A 38 10.33 -7.75 2.42
CA TYR A 38 9.72 -6.92 1.38
C TYR A 38 10.46 -6.97 0.02
N ARG A 39 11.15 -8.07 -0.33
CA ARG A 39 11.90 -8.18 -1.59
C ARG A 39 11.03 -7.94 -2.79
N SER A 40 10.45 -8.95 -3.36
CA SER A 40 9.55 -8.83 -4.52
C SER A 40 8.11 -8.99 -4.08
N GLY A 41 7.25 -8.11 -4.54
CA GLY A 41 5.84 -8.15 -4.25
C GLY A 41 5.00 -7.70 -5.42
N ALA A 42 3.78 -8.20 -5.44
CA ALA A 42 2.75 -7.79 -6.39
C ALA A 42 1.40 -7.68 -5.69
N GLY A 43 0.53 -6.85 -6.23
CA GLY A 43 -0.76 -6.61 -5.61
C GLY A 43 -1.70 -5.78 -6.46
N ALA A 44 -2.69 -5.21 -5.78
CA ALA A 44 -3.73 -4.40 -6.39
C ALA A 44 -3.91 -3.07 -5.65
N VAL A 45 -4.40 -2.09 -6.37
CA VAL A 45 -4.76 -0.77 -5.85
C VAL A 45 -6.14 -0.38 -6.35
N LEU A 46 -6.90 0.28 -5.48
CA LEU A 46 -8.21 0.84 -5.78
C LEU A 46 -8.34 2.16 -5.05
N GLY A 47 -8.71 3.24 -5.71
CA GLY A 47 -8.90 4.51 -5.02
C GLY A 47 -9.66 5.53 -5.83
N VAL A 48 -9.89 6.66 -5.19
CA VAL A 48 -10.61 7.79 -5.75
C VAL A 48 -9.84 9.08 -5.53
N ALA A 49 -9.89 9.97 -6.49
CA ALA A 49 -9.43 11.34 -6.36
C ALA A 49 -10.65 12.25 -6.28
N PRO A 50 -11.18 12.58 -5.08
CA PRO A 50 -12.27 13.52 -4.93
C PRO A 50 -11.78 14.94 -5.20
N GLY A 51 -11.76 15.35 -6.45
CA GLY A 51 -11.15 16.61 -6.90
C GLY A 51 -9.72 16.41 -7.44
N ARG A 52 -9.01 17.54 -7.63
CA ARG A 52 -7.72 17.55 -8.35
C ARG A 52 -6.47 17.52 -7.43
N LEU A 53 -6.66 17.54 -6.13
CA LEU A 53 -5.55 17.72 -5.19
C LEU A 53 -5.29 16.52 -4.29
N VAL A 54 -6.28 15.69 -4.06
CA VAL A 54 -6.17 14.59 -3.09
C VAL A 54 -6.62 13.28 -3.70
N TYR A 55 -5.84 12.24 -3.48
CA TYR A 55 -6.21 10.86 -3.76
C TYR A 55 -6.29 10.08 -2.45
N VAL A 56 -7.27 9.22 -2.35
CA VAL A 56 -7.41 8.25 -1.26
C VAL A 56 -7.63 6.87 -1.88
N GLY A 57 -6.81 5.90 -1.49
CA GLY A 57 -6.88 4.57 -2.07
C GLY A 57 -6.63 3.45 -1.06
N LEU A 58 -6.98 2.25 -1.48
CA LEU A 58 -6.65 1.01 -0.79
C LEU A 58 -5.56 0.31 -1.57
N ARG A 59 -4.58 -0.24 -0.85
CA ARG A 59 -3.46 -1.01 -1.38
C ARG A 59 -3.41 -2.37 -0.71
N TRP A 60 -3.26 -3.39 -1.52
CA TRP A 60 -2.88 -4.72 -1.07
C TRP A 60 -1.65 -5.18 -1.82
N ILE A 61 -0.61 -5.63 -1.12
CA ILE A 61 0.61 -6.18 -1.72
C ILE A 61 0.98 -7.46 -0.99
N TYR A 62 1.23 -8.51 -1.75
CA TYR A 62 1.83 -9.75 -1.28
C TYR A 62 3.31 -9.76 -1.65
N TYR A 63 4.17 -9.93 -0.65
CA TYR A 63 5.61 -10.09 -0.78
C TYR A 63 5.99 -11.55 -0.55
N ASP A 64 6.66 -12.15 -1.54
CA ASP A 64 7.09 -13.55 -1.47
C ASP A 64 8.27 -13.72 -0.49
N GLY A 65 8.95 -12.63 -0.19
CA GLY A 65 10.03 -12.56 0.81
C GLY A 65 11.31 -13.27 0.39
N ALA A 66 12.09 -13.63 1.38
CA ALA A 66 13.33 -14.38 1.20
C ALA A 66 13.37 -15.62 2.09
N THR A 67 14.19 -16.60 1.71
CA THR A 67 14.48 -17.78 2.51
C THR A 67 15.85 -17.60 3.12
N THR A 68 15.91 -17.60 4.46
CA THR A 68 17.15 -17.51 5.23
C THR A 68 17.20 -18.68 6.20
N PHE A 69 18.27 -19.47 6.21
CA PHE A 69 18.43 -20.68 7.05
C PHE A 69 17.22 -21.64 6.97
N ASN A 70 16.72 -21.92 5.75
CA ASN A 70 15.54 -22.73 5.48
C ASN A 70 14.22 -22.19 6.07
N VAL A 71 14.18 -20.96 6.57
CA VAL A 71 12.97 -20.27 7.00
C VAL A 71 12.59 -19.22 5.96
N ARG A 72 11.39 -19.34 5.40
CA ARG A 72 10.83 -18.38 4.45
C ARG A 72 9.96 -17.36 5.17
N ASN A 73 10.32 -16.10 5.01
CA ASN A 73 9.60 -14.95 5.54
C ASN A 73 8.76 -14.33 4.43
N ARG A 74 7.47 -14.22 4.61
CA ARG A 74 6.52 -13.59 3.69
C ARG A 74 5.84 -12.42 4.38
N ALA A 75 5.39 -11.43 3.59
CA ALA A 75 4.60 -10.33 4.11
C ALA A 75 3.39 -10.06 3.23
N GLN A 76 2.29 -9.63 3.86
CA GLN A 76 1.13 -9.06 3.17
C GLN A 76 0.84 -7.71 3.77
N VAL A 77 0.75 -6.69 2.92
CA VAL A 77 0.46 -5.32 3.32
C VAL A 77 -0.95 -4.97 2.88
N PHE A 78 -1.73 -4.43 3.81
CA PHE A 78 -3.03 -3.81 3.57
C PHE A 78 -2.95 -2.38 4.08
N ALA A 79 -3.03 -1.41 3.20
CA ALA A 79 -2.89 0.00 3.57
C ALA A 79 -3.92 0.87 2.86
N THR A 80 -4.24 1.99 3.49
CA THR A 80 -4.91 3.13 2.88
C THR A 80 -3.85 4.14 2.50
N ASP A 81 -3.83 4.53 1.23
CA ASP A 81 -2.93 5.57 0.70
C ASP A 81 -3.63 6.92 0.69
N PHE A 82 -2.91 7.94 1.08
CA PHE A 82 -3.29 9.34 0.99
C PHE A 82 -2.20 10.06 0.19
N ASP A 83 -2.54 10.54 -1.01
CA ASP A 83 -1.60 11.25 -1.86
C ASP A 83 -2.11 12.68 -2.10
N VAL A 84 -1.18 13.64 -2.15
CA VAL A 84 -1.44 14.99 -2.63
C VAL A 84 -0.98 15.08 -4.08
N GLN A 85 -1.88 15.47 -4.99
CA GLN A 85 -1.61 15.55 -6.43
C GLN A 85 -1.13 16.96 -6.78
N ILE A 86 0.13 17.08 -7.20
CA ILE A 86 0.76 18.35 -7.58
C ILE A 86 1.05 18.28 -9.09
N PRO A 87 0.28 18.96 -9.94
CA PRO A 87 0.53 18.96 -11.37
C PRO A 87 1.82 19.69 -11.69
N LEU A 88 2.71 19.05 -12.45
CA LEU A 88 3.98 19.59 -12.89
C LEU A 88 3.94 20.06 -14.36
N ARG A 89 3.27 19.33 -15.23
CA ARG A 89 3.22 19.63 -16.67
C ARG A 89 1.90 19.19 -17.29
N GLY A 90 0.99 20.13 -17.49
CA GLY A 90 -0.19 19.97 -18.35
C GLY A 90 -1.10 18.75 -18.08
N GLY A 91 -1.13 18.24 -16.84
CA GLY A 91 -1.91 17.06 -16.48
C GLY A 91 -1.31 15.72 -16.95
N VAL A 92 -0.16 15.74 -17.66
CA VAL A 92 0.54 14.52 -18.10
C VAL A 92 1.49 14.01 -17.01
N LEU A 93 2.09 14.93 -16.27
CA LEU A 93 3.04 14.64 -15.20
C LEU A 93 2.57 15.28 -13.89
N GLU A 94 2.49 14.48 -12.85
CA GLU A 94 2.13 14.93 -11.50
C GLU A 94 3.12 14.36 -10.47
N MET A 95 3.50 15.17 -9.49
CA MET A 95 4.21 14.70 -8.31
C MET A 95 3.18 14.39 -7.21
N ARG A 96 3.37 13.27 -6.52
CA ARG A 96 2.42 12.78 -5.51
C ARG A 96 3.14 12.43 -4.21
N PRO A 97 3.40 13.40 -3.32
CA PRO A 97 3.75 13.10 -1.94
C PRO A 97 2.65 12.25 -1.32
N SER A 98 3.03 11.18 -0.63
CA SER A 98 2.09 10.15 -0.18
C SER A 98 2.41 9.64 1.21
N ILE A 99 1.40 9.10 1.86
CA ILE A 99 1.55 8.29 3.06
C ILE A 99 0.57 7.11 2.98
N GLY A 100 1.10 5.90 3.11
CA GLY A 100 0.31 4.69 3.28
C GLY A 100 0.22 4.36 4.77
N LEU A 101 -0.98 4.10 5.28
CA LEU A 101 -1.22 3.69 6.67
C LEU A 101 -2.06 2.41 6.69
N GLY A 102 -1.69 1.44 7.53
CA GLY A 102 -2.44 0.19 7.58
C GLY A 102 -1.81 -0.88 8.46
N MET A 103 -1.84 -2.10 7.97
CA MET A 103 -1.31 -3.28 8.65
C MET A 103 -0.45 -4.11 7.72
N VAL A 104 0.58 -4.72 8.29
CA VAL A 104 1.35 -5.77 7.66
C VAL A 104 1.18 -7.08 8.43
N GLN A 105 1.00 -8.15 7.70
CA GLN A 105 0.93 -9.50 8.20
C GLN A 105 2.19 -10.23 7.79
N PHE A 106 2.96 -10.71 8.77
CA PHE A 106 4.13 -11.54 8.55
C PHE A 106 3.79 -13.01 8.74
N VAL A 107 4.34 -13.86 7.87
CA VAL A 107 4.20 -15.32 7.96
C VAL A 107 5.58 -15.94 7.79
N GLN A 108 6.01 -16.71 8.79
CA GLN A 108 7.25 -17.50 8.75
C GLN A 108 6.90 -18.99 8.62
N ARG A 109 7.58 -19.68 7.73
CA ARG A 109 7.49 -21.14 7.58
C ARG A 109 8.84 -21.72 7.16
N GLY A 110 9.20 -22.86 7.75
CA GLY A 110 10.42 -23.59 7.33
C GLY A 110 10.90 -24.58 8.35
N GLY A 111 12.04 -25.23 8.05
CA GLY A 111 12.78 -26.08 8.98
C GLY A 111 13.98 -25.32 9.49
N GLY A 112 13.97 -24.80 10.70
CA GLY A 112 15.14 -24.23 11.35
C GLY A 112 16.15 -25.32 11.74
N THR A 113 17.32 -24.91 12.20
CA THR A 113 18.40 -25.81 12.68
C THR A 113 17.98 -26.66 13.88
N THR A 114 16.98 -26.23 14.62
CA THR A 114 16.47 -26.86 15.85
C THR A 114 15.08 -27.48 15.71
N GLY A 115 14.49 -27.47 14.51
CA GLY A 115 13.17 -28.03 14.24
C GLY A 115 12.28 -27.15 13.34
N PRO A 116 11.00 -27.53 13.13
CA PRO A 116 10.10 -26.75 12.29
C PRO A 116 9.79 -25.40 12.91
N VAL A 117 9.87 -24.34 12.08
CA VAL A 117 9.53 -22.97 12.45
C VAL A 117 8.23 -22.58 11.77
N SER A 118 7.26 -22.14 12.57
CA SER A 118 6.06 -21.46 12.05
C SER A 118 5.74 -20.27 12.93
N GLY A 119 5.51 -19.13 12.33
CA GLY A 119 5.20 -17.90 13.05
C GLY A 119 4.26 -17.01 12.25
N TYR A 120 3.47 -16.23 12.98
CA TYR A 120 2.51 -15.29 12.44
C TYR A 120 2.47 -14.04 13.31
N SER A 121 2.59 -12.87 12.71
CA SER A 121 2.45 -11.59 13.41
C SER A 121 1.68 -10.60 12.55
N LYS A 122 0.94 -9.70 13.21
CA LYS A 122 0.26 -8.56 12.58
C LYS A 122 0.73 -7.29 13.24
N GLU A 123 1.27 -6.39 12.42
CA GLU A 123 1.86 -5.16 12.89
C GLU A 123 1.24 -3.95 12.20
N PHE A 124 1.31 -2.81 12.84
CA PHE A 124 1.02 -1.52 12.20
C PHE A 124 2.02 -1.28 11.06
N PHE A 125 1.54 -0.67 9.98
CA PHE A 125 2.33 -0.30 8.81
C PHE A 125 2.13 1.18 8.49
N ALA A 126 3.22 1.89 8.28
CA ALA A 126 3.24 3.26 7.77
C ALA A 126 4.31 3.39 6.69
N ALA A 127 3.99 4.06 5.59
CA ALA A 127 4.89 4.23 4.45
C ALA A 127 4.77 5.63 3.84
N PRO A 128 5.47 6.63 4.41
CA PRO A 128 5.64 7.91 3.73
C PRO A 128 6.48 7.74 2.47
N GLY A 129 6.17 8.53 1.43
CA GLY A 129 6.84 8.41 0.17
C GLY A 129 6.54 9.53 -0.82
N VAL A 130 7.05 9.36 -2.02
CA VAL A 130 6.79 10.22 -3.16
C VAL A 130 6.60 9.37 -4.40
N ALA A 131 5.62 9.73 -5.22
CA ALA A 131 5.38 9.10 -6.51
C ALA A 131 5.34 10.14 -7.62
N LEU A 132 5.56 9.68 -8.85
CA LEU A 132 5.37 10.48 -10.07
C LEU A 132 4.29 9.80 -10.90
N GLN A 133 3.20 10.49 -11.19
CA GLN A 133 2.20 9.98 -12.12
C GLN A 133 2.49 10.43 -13.53
N LEU A 134 2.57 9.46 -14.44
CA LEU A 134 2.69 9.66 -15.88
C LEU A 134 1.38 9.19 -16.53
N SER A 135 0.54 10.12 -16.96
CA SER A 135 -0.79 9.81 -17.50
C SER A 135 -0.80 9.84 -19.01
N ALA A 136 -1.39 8.80 -19.62
CA ALA A 136 -1.63 8.69 -21.05
C ALA A 136 -3.08 8.24 -21.27
N ALA A 137 -3.95 9.17 -21.66
CA ALA A 137 -5.38 8.94 -21.83
C ALA A 137 -6.03 8.36 -20.54
N ARG A 138 -6.43 7.09 -20.56
CA ARG A 138 -7.10 6.42 -19.44
C ARG A 138 -6.19 5.50 -18.63
N VAL A 139 -4.89 5.59 -18.85
CA VAL A 139 -3.91 4.75 -18.14
C VAL A 139 -2.85 5.65 -17.53
N ALA A 140 -2.44 5.35 -16.31
CA ALA A 140 -1.29 6.00 -15.70
C ALA A 140 -0.29 4.98 -15.16
N LEU A 141 0.99 5.29 -15.33
CA LEU A 141 2.10 4.63 -14.67
C LEU A 141 2.55 5.51 -13.52
N ILE A 142 2.65 4.93 -12.33
CA ILE A 142 2.97 5.68 -11.11
C ILE A 142 4.14 4.99 -10.40
N PRO A 143 5.41 5.27 -10.79
CA PRO A 143 6.56 4.89 -10.00
C PRO A 143 6.56 5.62 -8.66
N GLU A 144 6.89 4.90 -7.59
CA GLU A 144 6.94 5.43 -6.22
C GLU A 144 8.19 4.97 -5.48
N LEU A 145 8.65 5.84 -4.61
CA LEU A 145 9.67 5.58 -3.61
C LEU A 145 9.05 5.78 -2.24
N GLN A 146 9.07 4.74 -1.40
CA GLN A 146 8.50 4.77 -0.06
C GLN A 146 9.51 4.29 0.97
N TYR A 147 9.45 4.89 2.15
CA TYR A 147 10.14 4.38 3.32
C TYR A 147 9.11 3.83 4.29
N TYR A 148 9.10 2.52 4.51
CA TYR A 148 8.13 1.89 5.38
C TYR A 148 8.65 1.70 6.80
N PHE A 149 7.71 1.79 7.74
CA PHE A 149 7.88 1.50 9.15
C PHE A 149 6.80 0.49 9.55
N THR A 150 7.20 -0.49 10.36
CA THR A 150 6.26 -1.45 10.95
C THR A 150 6.47 -1.56 12.44
N GLY A 151 5.46 -2.06 13.16
CA GLY A 151 5.62 -2.46 14.55
C GLY A 151 6.69 -3.53 14.72
N HIS A 152 7.06 -3.78 15.95
CA HIS A 152 8.01 -4.84 16.29
C HIS A 152 7.28 -6.18 16.25
N SER A 153 7.74 -7.12 15.42
CA SER A 153 7.17 -8.45 15.34
C SER A 153 7.78 -9.39 16.37
N GLU A 154 6.94 -10.17 17.04
CA GLU A 154 7.35 -11.21 18.01
C GLU A 154 7.66 -12.56 17.32
N LEU A 155 8.20 -12.51 16.11
CA LEU A 155 8.55 -13.71 15.36
C LEU A 155 9.88 -14.31 15.84
N THR A 156 10.00 -15.64 15.75
CA THR A 156 11.21 -16.37 16.12
C THR A 156 12.45 -15.87 15.38
N TRP A 157 12.29 -15.54 14.09
CA TRP A 157 13.34 -14.92 13.29
C TRP A 157 12.99 -13.44 13.07
N PRO A 158 13.87 -12.51 13.44
CA PRO A 158 13.60 -11.09 13.31
C PRO A 158 13.38 -10.70 11.85
N VAL A 159 12.35 -9.91 11.60
CA VAL A 159 12.10 -9.25 10.31
C VAL A 159 12.48 -7.78 10.42
N HIS A 160 12.92 -7.19 9.31
CA HIS A 160 13.21 -5.77 9.30
C HIS A 160 11.91 -4.95 9.42
N ASN A 161 11.85 -4.10 10.42
CA ASN A 161 10.70 -3.25 10.73
C ASN A 161 10.73 -1.88 10.00
N LYS A 162 11.77 -1.62 9.23
CA LYS A 162 11.92 -0.39 8.42
C LYS A 162 12.79 -0.63 7.21
N GLY A 163 12.52 0.08 6.14
CA GLY A 163 13.33 -0.01 4.92
C GLY A 163 12.75 0.80 3.77
N LEU A 164 13.53 0.87 2.70
CA LEU A 164 13.17 1.53 1.46
C LEU A 164 12.50 0.52 0.52
N ALA A 165 11.45 0.95 -0.17
CA ALA A 165 10.81 0.19 -1.22
C ALA A 165 10.59 1.06 -2.46
N PHE A 166 10.80 0.45 -3.61
CA PHE A 166 10.43 0.98 -4.91
C PHE A 166 9.19 0.25 -5.39
N SER A 167 8.19 0.99 -5.85
CA SER A 167 6.96 0.41 -6.38
C SER A 167 6.60 1.06 -7.71
N ALA A 168 5.82 0.36 -8.51
CA ALA A 168 5.20 0.91 -9.70
C ALA A 168 3.74 0.48 -9.74
N ARG A 169 2.82 1.43 -9.80
CA ARG A 169 1.39 1.20 -10.02
C ARG A 169 1.09 1.40 -11.51
N LEU A 170 0.38 0.46 -12.11
CA LEU A 170 -0.26 0.63 -13.41
C LEU A 170 -1.77 0.70 -13.18
N VAL A 171 -2.35 1.85 -13.39
CA VAL A 171 -3.76 2.11 -13.05
C VAL A 171 -4.56 2.52 -14.27
N PHE A 172 -5.81 2.09 -14.29
CA PHE A 172 -6.83 2.58 -15.21
C PHE A 172 -7.58 3.72 -14.53
N LEU A 173 -7.74 4.82 -15.27
CA LEU A 173 -8.38 6.05 -14.83
C LEU A 173 -9.80 6.10 -15.43
N SER A 174 -10.80 6.18 -14.58
CA SER A 174 -12.20 6.34 -15.01
C SER A 174 -12.80 7.61 -14.43
N GLU A 175 -13.18 8.54 -15.29
CA GLU A 175 -13.95 9.71 -14.89
C GLU A 175 -15.34 9.29 -14.42
N ILE A 176 -15.68 9.61 -13.18
CA ILE A 176 -17.03 9.43 -12.66
C ILE A 176 -17.86 10.62 -13.11
N ARG A 177 -18.50 10.49 -14.28
CA ARG A 177 -19.44 11.52 -14.78
C ARG A 177 -20.68 11.56 -13.90
N ARG A 178 -21.05 12.78 -13.50
CA ARG A 178 -22.35 13.06 -12.89
C ARG A 178 -23.44 12.66 -13.88
N ILE A 179 -24.23 11.64 -13.58
CA ILE A 179 -25.48 11.39 -14.30
C ILE A 179 -26.39 12.54 -13.91
N ARG A 180 -26.51 13.53 -14.79
CA ARG A 180 -27.57 14.55 -14.68
C ARG A 180 -28.92 13.84 -14.92
N ARG A 181 -29.69 13.71 -13.86
CA ARG A 181 -31.14 13.50 -13.96
C ARG A 181 -31.83 14.82 -14.20
#